data_37dbd9275abf1d6754974b2f4a849957
#
_entry.id   37dbd9275abf1d6754974b2f4a849957
#
_cell.length_a   1.000
_cell.length_b   1.000
_cell.length_c   1.000
_cell.angle_alpha   90.00
_cell.angle_beta   90.00
_cell.angle_gamma   90.00
#
_symmetry.space_group_name_H-M   'P 1'
#
loop_
_entity.id
_entity.type
_entity.pdbx_description
1 polymer ?
#
loop_
_entity_poly.entity_id
_entity_poly.type
_entity_poly.pdbx_seq_one_letter_code
_entity_poly.pdbx_strand_id
1 'polypeptide(L)'
;MVLDANGFLHTLSPSINEHWFSAAVVNLGCLGIVYSLTLRCIPLVKLHLTKVKSDLNTTLKKLPEFLQKYEYFQFFIDPYSNMTLCWLYQKTDEKIKRRLIYNLHWILNKTLA
;
A
#
# COMPACT_ATOMS: atom_id res chain seq x y z
N MET A 1 -8.16 -12.55 14.29
CA MET A 1 -9.11 -12.55 15.42
C MET A 1 -9.59 -11.14 15.69
N VAL A 2 -10.87 -10.97 15.98
CA VAL A 2 -11.49 -9.66 16.23
C VAL A 2 -12.19 -9.71 17.58
N LEU A 3 -11.97 -8.71 18.41
CA LEU A 3 -12.67 -8.50 19.69
C LEU A 3 -13.84 -7.57 19.43
N ASP A 4 -15.04 -8.05 19.69
CA ASP A 4 -16.27 -7.25 19.48
C ASP A 4 -16.57 -6.29 20.65
N ALA A 5 -17.63 -5.48 20.49
CA ALA A 5 -18.03 -4.50 21.50
C ALA A 5 -18.54 -5.12 22.82
N ASN A 6 -18.90 -6.41 22.82
CA ASN A 6 -19.33 -7.15 24.00
C ASN A 6 -18.17 -7.86 24.71
N GLY A 7 -16.94 -7.73 24.21
CA GLY A 7 -15.76 -8.37 24.77
C GLY A 7 -15.54 -9.82 24.29
N PHE A 8 -16.26 -10.32 23.29
CA PHE A 8 -16.06 -11.64 22.73
C PHE A 8 -15.01 -11.63 21.65
N LEU A 9 -14.13 -12.63 21.69
CA LEU A 9 -13.06 -12.82 20.71
C LEU A 9 -13.51 -13.79 19.62
N HIS A 10 -13.64 -13.30 18.40
CA HIS A 10 -14.05 -14.05 17.22
C HIS A 10 -12.86 -14.46 16.36
N THR A 11 -12.75 -15.77 16.08
CA THR A 11 -11.84 -16.27 15.05
C THR A 11 -12.51 -16.24 13.70
N LEU A 12 -11.89 -15.55 12.74
CA LEU A 12 -12.41 -15.35 11.39
C LEU A 12 -11.37 -15.85 10.38
N SER A 13 -11.83 -16.66 9.42
CA SER A 13 -11.02 -17.15 8.30
C SER A 13 -11.92 -17.46 7.10
N PRO A 14 -11.37 -17.74 5.92
CA PRO A 14 -12.18 -18.17 4.77
C PRO A 14 -13.04 -19.43 5.03
N SER A 15 -12.69 -20.23 6.04
CA SER A 15 -13.38 -21.47 6.41
C SER A 15 -14.12 -21.39 7.76
N ILE A 16 -13.95 -20.30 8.51
CA ILE A 16 -14.57 -20.09 9.82
C ILE A 16 -15.20 -18.71 9.84
N ASN A 17 -16.52 -18.65 9.95
CA ASN A 17 -17.29 -17.41 9.92
C ASN A 17 -17.02 -16.59 8.62
N GLU A 18 -17.11 -17.24 7.47
CA GLU A 18 -16.75 -16.71 6.15
C GLU A 18 -17.36 -15.32 5.86
N HIS A 19 -18.66 -15.13 6.13
CA HIS A 19 -19.33 -13.84 5.91
C HIS A 19 -18.71 -12.73 6.75
N TRP A 20 -18.40 -13.02 8.00
CA TRP A 20 -17.74 -12.08 8.90
C TRP A 20 -16.28 -11.84 8.50
N PHE A 21 -15.61 -12.89 8.01
CA PHE A 21 -14.24 -12.76 7.51
C PHE A 21 -14.15 -11.79 6.33
N SER A 22 -15.04 -11.92 5.35
CA SER A 22 -15.08 -11.02 4.19
C SER A 22 -15.29 -9.55 4.58
N ALA A 23 -16.17 -9.29 5.54
CA ALA A 23 -16.38 -7.95 6.09
C ALA A 23 -15.19 -7.48 6.94
N ALA A 24 -14.51 -8.39 7.65
CA ALA A 24 -13.40 -8.06 8.54
C ALA A 24 -12.10 -7.69 7.81
N VAL A 25 -11.91 -8.15 6.58
CA VAL A 25 -10.71 -7.84 5.76
C VAL A 25 -10.55 -6.32 5.56
N VAL A 26 -11.67 -5.59 5.42
CA VAL A 26 -11.67 -4.12 5.27
C VAL A 26 -12.70 -3.52 6.21
N ASN A 27 -12.61 -3.79 7.51
CA ASN A 27 -13.66 -3.44 8.46
C ASN A 27 -13.67 -1.96 8.90
N LEU A 28 -12.62 -1.20 8.63
CA LEU A 28 -12.48 0.21 9.04
C LEU A 28 -12.79 0.47 10.53
N GLY A 29 -12.62 -0.56 11.39
CA GLY A 29 -12.95 -0.50 12.81
C GLY A 29 -14.42 -0.76 13.16
N CYS A 30 -15.32 -1.02 12.19
CA CYS A 30 -16.75 -1.17 12.43
C CYS A 30 -17.13 -2.49 13.12
N LEU A 31 -16.32 -3.53 13.02
CA LEU A 31 -16.57 -4.84 13.62
C LEU A 31 -15.91 -5.05 14.99
N GLY A 32 -15.15 -4.07 15.45
CA GLY A 32 -14.40 -4.16 16.69
C GLY A 32 -12.89 -4.02 16.50
N ILE A 33 -12.13 -4.46 17.51
CA ILE A 33 -10.66 -4.30 17.54
C ILE A 33 -10.01 -5.54 16.94
N VAL A 34 -9.11 -5.37 15.96
CA VAL A 34 -8.29 -6.47 15.45
C VAL A 34 -7.25 -6.85 16.51
N TYR A 35 -7.48 -7.98 17.17
CA TYR A 35 -6.60 -8.49 18.21
C TYR A 35 -5.36 -9.18 17.65
N SER A 36 -5.53 -10.00 16.62
CA SER A 36 -4.42 -10.67 15.95
C SER A 36 -4.71 -10.89 14.47
N LEU A 37 -3.65 -10.95 13.69
CA LEU A 37 -3.71 -11.07 12.24
C LEU A 37 -2.68 -12.11 11.78
N THR A 38 -3.11 -13.04 10.93
CA THR A 38 -2.22 -13.99 10.25
C THR A 38 -2.09 -13.59 8.79
N LEU A 39 -0.87 -13.26 8.36
CA LEU A 39 -0.58 -12.86 6.98
C LEU A 39 0.18 -13.97 6.24
N ARG A 40 -0.25 -14.24 5.01
CA ARG A 40 0.53 -15.07 4.10
C ARG A 40 1.65 -14.23 3.52
N CYS A 41 2.89 -14.59 3.85
CA CYS A 41 4.08 -13.92 3.30
C CYS A 41 4.50 -14.58 1.97
N ILE A 42 5.04 -13.76 1.09
CA ILE A 42 5.74 -14.19 -0.13
C ILE A 42 7.24 -13.92 0.02
N PRO A 43 8.11 -14.60 -0.75
CA PRO A 43 9.54 -14.26 -0.78
C PRO A 43 9.76 -12.78 -1.08
N LEU A 44 10.81 -12.21 -0.47
CA LEU A 44 11.18 -10.83 -0.70
C LEU A 44 11.52 -10.60 -2.17
N VAL A 45 10.84 -9.67 -2.80
CA VAL A 45 11.14 -9.22 -4.17
C VAL A 45 11.65 -7.79 -4.14
N LYS A 46 12.62 -7.50 -5.01
CA LYS A 46 13.11 -6.14 -5.22
C LYS A 46 12.22 -5.45 -6.25
N LEU A 47 11.90 -4.20 -5.99
CA LEU A 47 11.11 -3.39 -6.90
C LEU A 47 11.89 -2.14 -7.31
N HIS A 48 11.90 -1.88 -8.61
CA HIS A 48 12.35 -0.61 -9.16
C HIS A 48 11.15 0.34 -9.17
N LEU A 49 11.28 1.51 -8.54
CA LEU A 49 10.25 2.55 -8.49
C LEU A 49 10.56 3.65 -9.51
N THR A 50 9.69 3.84 -10.48
CA THR A 50 9.67 4.99 -11.37
C THR A 50 8.57 5.95 -10.97
N LYS A 51 8.89 7.24 -10.81
CA LYS A 51 7.93 8.30 -10.50
C LYS A 51 7.71 9.16 -11.73
N VAL A 52 6.46 9.30 -12.14
CA VAL A 52 6.05 10.12 -13.29
C VAL A 52 5.04 11.17 -12.83
N LYS A 53 5.31 12.43 -13.15
CA LYS A 53 4.38 13.54 -12.91
C LYS A 53 3.78 13.97 -14.25
N SER A 54 2.45 14.06 -14.32
CA SER A 54 1.75 14.54 -15.52
C SER A 54 0.38 15.12 -15.15
N ASP A 55 -0.35 15.60 -16.12
CA ASP A 55 -1.77 15.95 -15.96
C ASP A 55 -2.65 14.69 -15.95
N LEU A 56 -3.86 14.82 -15.40
CA LEU A 56 -4.81 13.70 -15.26
C LEU A 56 -5.18 13.08 -16.60
N ASN A 57 -5.46 13.89 -17.62
CA ASN A 57 -5.89 13.39 -18.93
C ASN A 57 -4.79 12.55 -19.58
N THR A 58 -3.55 13.01 -19.51
CA THR A 58 -2.38 12.24 -20.01
C THR A 58 -2.18 10.96 -19.23
N THR A 59 -2.35 10.98 -17.91
CA THR A 59 -2.25 9.79 -17.07
C THR A 59 -3.34 8.75 -17.43
N LEU A 60 -4.59 9.18 -17.60
CA LEU A 60 -5.68 8.29 -17.97
C LEU A 60 -5.48 7.66 -19.36
N LYS A 61 -4.98 8.42 -20.34
CA LYS A 61 -4.63 7.88 -21.66
C LYS A 61 -3.54 6.80 -21.58
N LYS A 62 -2.58 6.95 -20.70
CA LYS A 62 -1.47 5.99 -20.49
C LYS A 62 -1.81 4.84 -19.53
N LEU A 63 -2.96 4.89 -18.88
CA LEU A 63 -3.35 3.89 -17.88
C LEU A 63 -3.34 2.44 -18.42
N PRO A 64 -3.88 2.14 -19.63
CA PRO A 64 -3.81 0.79 -20.17
C PRO A 64 -2.36 0.29 -20.36
N GLU A 65 -1.45 1.15 -20.77
CA GLU A 65 -0.02 0.83 -20.90
C GLU A 65 0.60 0.54 -19.53
N PHE A 66 0.30 1.37 -18.52
CA PHE A 66 0.82 1.17 -17.17
C PHE A 66 0.34 -0.15 -16.56
N LEU A 67 -0.93 -0.49 -16.71
CA LEU A 67 -1.49 -1.75 -16.21
C LEU A 67 -0.91 -3.00 -16.86
N GLN A 68 -0.47 -2.92 -18.12
CA GLN A 68 0.20 -4.02 -18.81
C GLN A 68 1.67 -4.16 -18.47
N LYS A 69 2.36 -3.04 -18.25
CA LYS A 69 3.82 -2.98 -18.14
C LYS A 69 4.33 -3.14 -16.72
N TYR A 70 3.60 -2.61 -15.74
CA TYR A 70 4.07 -2.54 -14.35
C TYR A 70 3.32 -3.52 -13.45
N GLU A 71 4.06 -4.20 -12.59
CA GLU A 71 3.52 -5.20 -11.65
C GLU A 71 2.58 -4.56 -10.62
N TYR A 72 3.00 -3.39 -10.09
CA TYR A 72 2.20 -2.60 -9.17
C TYR A 72 2.23 -1.16 -9.61
N PHE A 73 1.11 -0.51 -9.46
CA PHE A 73 0.95 0.86 -9.85
C PHE A 73 0.00 1.56 -8.88
N GLN A 74 0.30 2.81 -8.59
CA GLN A 74 -0.59 3.70 -7.87
C GLN A 74 -0.41 5.12 -8.39
N PHE A 75 -1.47 5.91 -8.36
CA PHE A 75 -1.37 7.32 -8.68
C PHE A 75 -2.16 8.17 -7.69
N PHE A 76 -1.61 9.34 -7.44
CA PHE A 76 -2.19 10.36 -6.59
C PHE A 76 -2.65 11.50 -7.48
N ILE A 77 -3.84 12.02 -7.22
CA ILE A 77 -4.43 13.14 -7.96
C ILE A 77 -4.46 14.33 -7.01
N ASP A 78 -3.95 15.47 -7.46
CA ASP A 78 -4.23 16.75 -6.82
C ASP A 78 -5.51 17.33 -7.43
N PRO A 79 -6.61 17.40 -6.66
CA PRO A 79 -7.90 17.83 -7.19
C PRO A 79 -7.95 19.32 -7.60
N TYR A 80 -7.01 20.12 -7.11
CA TYR A 80 -6.97 21.54 -7.40
C TYR A 80 -6.21 21.88 -8.69
N SER A 81 -5.13 21.17 -8.96
CA SER A 81 -4.27 21.42 -10.12
C SER A 81 -4.45 20.44 -11.27
N ASN A 82 -5.30 19.41 -11.10
CA ASN A 82 -5.41 18.27 -12.03
C ASN A 82 -4.07 17.56 -12.34
N MET A 83 -3.08 17.77 -11.49
CA MET A 83 -1.80 17.07 -11.60
C MET A 83 -1.86 15.69 -10.96
N THR A 84 -1.14 14.76 -11.55
CA THR A 84 -1.00 13.41 -11.05
C THR A 84 0.45 13.08 -10.78
N LEU A 85 0.68 12.26 -9.74
CA LEU A 85 1.95 11.62 -9.46
C LEU A 85 1.77 10.11 -9.52
N CYS A 86 2.34 9.48 -10.52
CA CYS A 86 2.29 8.03 -10.71
C CYS A 86 3.53 7.38 -10.10
N TRP A 87 3.32 6.35 -9.30
CA TRP A 87 4.36 5.47 -8.78
C TRP A 87 4.20 4.11 -9.44
N LEU A 88 5.19 3.76 -10.27
CA LEU A 88 5.20 2.60 -11.13
C LEU A 88 6.28 1.65 -10.62
N TYR A 89 5.90 0.41 -10.29
CA TYR A 89 6.80 -0.56 -9.71
C TYR A 89 6.97 -1.75 -10.65
N GLN A 90 8.21 -2.13 -10.87
CA GLN A 90 8.59 -3.29 -11.66
C GLN A 90 9.57 -4.16 -10.88
N LYS A 91 9.43 -5.48 -10.95
CA LYS A 91 10.40 -6.40 -10.37
C LYS A 91 11.77 -6.20 -11.02
N THR A 92 12.82 -6.27 -10.21
CA THR A 92 14.20 -6.11 -10.67
C THR A 92 15.16 -6.94 -9.84
N ASP A 93 16.24 -7.40 -10.49
CA ASP A 93 17.38 -8.06 -9.83
C ASP A 93 18.52 -7.09 -9.51
N GLU A 94 18.38 -5.82 -9.89
CA GLU A 94 19.41 -4.81 -9.65
C GLU A 94 19.76 -4.69 -8.15
N LYS A 95 21.02 -4.32 -7.90
CA LYS A 95 21.46 -4.03 -6.53
C LYS A 95 20.72 -2.82 -5.97
N ILE A 96 20.27 -2.92 -4.72
CA ILE A 96 19.62 -1.81 -4.03
C ILE A 96 20.59 -0.64 -3.93
N LYS A 97 20.28 0.46 -4.61
CA LYS A 97 21.01 1.71 -4.47
C LYS A 97 20.57 2.36 -3.13
N ARG A 98 21.37 2.19 -2.07
CA ARG A 98 21.14 2.93 -0.81
C ARG A 98 21.29 4.43 -1.10
N ARG A 99 20.22 5.16 -1.09
CA ARG A 99 20.25 6.61 -1.13
C ARG A 99 20.63 7.12 0.27
N LEU A 100 21.87 7.54 0.45
CA LEU A 100 22.37 8.19 1.70
C LEU A 100 21.48 9.37 2.16
N ILE A 101 20.76 9.99 1.23
CA ILE A 101 19.92 11.18 1.47
C ILE A 101 18.74 10.89 2.44
N TYR A 102 18.21 9.67 2.49
CA TYR A 102 17.13 9.34 3.43
C TYR A 102 17.60 9.34 4.90
N ASN A 103 18.85 8.92 5.14
CA ASN A 103 19.39 8.90 6.48
C ASN A 103 19.70 10.32 6.98
N LEU A 104 20.09 11.23 6.09
CA LEU A 104 20.40 12.62 6.47
C LEU A 104 19.14 13.40 6.86
N HIS A 105 18.04 13.21 6.15
CA HIS A 105 16.76 13.89 6.47
C HIS A 105 16.17 13.43 7.80
N TRP A 106 16.30 12.13 8.11
CA TRP A 106 15.86 11.58 9.39
C TRP A 106 16.73 12.06 10.56
N ILE A 107 18.05 12.18 10.35
CA ILE A 107 18.99 12.70 11.34
C ILE A 107 18.75 14.20 11.61
N LEU A 108 18.54 15.00 10.56
CA LEU A 108 18.29 16.44 10.68
C LEU A 108 16.95 16.74 11.39
N ASN A 109 15.91 15.97 11.16
CA ASN A 109 14.62 16.14 11.86
C ASN A 109 14.69 15.73 13.35
N LYS A 110 15.63 14.89 13.76
CA LYS A 110 15.83 14.54 15.17
C LYS A 110 16.65 15.58 15.96
N THR A 111 17.41 16.41 15.29
CA THR A 111 18.26 17.44 15.94
C THR A 111 17.54 18.79 16.10
N LEU A 112 16.33 18.92 15.56
CA LEU A 112 15.53 20.15 15.63
C LEU A 112 14.24 19.98 16.48
N ALA A 113 14.06 18.87 17.16
CA ALA A 113 13.02 18.59 18.15
C ALA A 113 13.65 18.46 19.53
#